data_2705ad5dd779f51e00d11b2890c1d384
#
_entry.id   2705ad5dd779f51e00d11b2890c1d384
#
_cell.length_a   1.000
_cell.length_b   1.000
_cell.length_c   1.000
_cell.angle_alpha   90.00
_cell.angle_beta   90.00
_cell.angle_gamma   90.00
#
_symmetry.space_group_name_H-M   'P 1'
#
loop_
_entity.id
_entity.type
_entity.pdbx_description
1 polymer ?
#
loop_
_entity_poly.entity_id
_entity_poly.type
_entity_poly.pdbx_seq_one_letter_code
_entity_poly.pdbx_strand_id
1 'polypeptide(L)'
;MAKANADSETIRIFSKQVKKYVAQQIALIDKLKTQYSAAGGRWNDLQYQKFGQALTELEKTIKKTEPAFVEYSKKLESKAKQLDVYLDK
;
A
#
# COMPACT_ATOMS: atom_id res chain seq x y z
N MET A 1 -13.15 7.50 28.49
CA MET A 1 -13.06 7.17 28.13
C MET A 1 -13.02 6.54 27.41
N ALA A 2 -13.13 6.44 27.16
CA ALA A 2 -13.06 5.83 26.69
C ALA A 2 -12.86 5.41 25.91
N LYS A 3 -12.76 5.39 25.54
CA LYS A 3 -12.45 4.98 24.91
C LYS A 3 -12.03 4.23 24.33
N ALA A 4 -12.12 4.25 24.49
CA ALA A 4 -11.36 3.31 24.37
C ALA A 4 -11.32 2.69 23.22
N ASN A 5 -11.95 2.39 22.81
CA ASN A 5 -11.83 1.60 21.83
C ASN A 5 -11.91 2.20 20.63
N ALA A 6 -12.64 2.01 19.83
CA ALA A 6 -12.67 2.44 18.53
C ALA A 6 -13.21 3.80 18.45
N ASP A 7 -12.40 4.68 18.13
CA ASP A 7 -12.67 6.08 17.92
C ASP A 7 -12.70 6.25 16.40
N SER A 8 -13.77 6.80 15.87
CA SER A 8 -13.93 6.94 14.43
C SER A 8 -12.82 7.78 13.80
N GLU A 9 -12.36 8.79 14.51
CA GLU A 9 -11.25 9.61 14.01
C GLU A 9 -9.97 8.79 13.86
N THR A 10 -9.66 7.98 14.86
CA THR A 10 -8.48 7.13 14.81
C THR A 10 -8.58 6.13 13.65
N ILE A 11 -9.76 5.59 13.43
CA ILE A 11 -9.96 4.65 12.34
C ILE A 11 -9.77 5.34 10.99
N ARG A 12 -10.29 6.56 10.84
CA ARG A 12 -10.12 7.30 9.60
C ARG A 12 -8.66 7.64 9.33
N ILE A 13 -7.93 8.01 10.38
CA ILE A 13 -6.50 8.30 10.25
C ILE A 13 -5.76 7.05 9.78
N PHE A 14 -6.08 5.92 10.38
CA PHE A 14 -5.45 4.67 9.99
C PHE A 14 -5.80 4.30 8.54
N SER A 15 -7.05 4.48 8.13
CA SER A 15 -7.46 4.22 6.75
C SER A 15 -6.65 5.06 5.76
N LYS A 16 -6.44 6.33 6.08
CA LYS A 16 -5.63 7.21 5.23
C LYS A 16 -4.19 6.73 5.15
N GLN A 17 -3.65 6.26 6.28
CA GLN A 17 -2.29 5.73 6.30
C GLN A 17 -2.16 4.48 5.44
N VAL A 18 -3.16 3.61 5.45
CA VAL A 18 -3.16 2.42 4.62
C VAL A 18 -3.11 2.81 3.15
N LYS A 19 -3.96 3.75 2.73
CA LYS A 19 -3.97 4.21 1.34
C LYS A 19 -2.64 4.84 0.94
N LYS A 20 -2.08 5.64 1.82
CA LYS A 20 -0.81 6.30 1.57
C LYS A 20 0.32 5.29 1.42
N TYR A 21 0.33 4.29 2.29
CA TYR A 21 1.34 3.25 2.24
C TYR A 21 1.30 2.51 0.89
N VAL A 22 0.11 2.14 0.43
CA VAL A 22 -0.04 1.43 -0.84
C VAL A 22 0.44 2.29 -1.99
N ALA A 23 0.02 3.56 -2.02
CA ALA A 23 0.44 4.48 -3.08
C ALA A 23 1.96 4.65 -3.09
N GLN A 24 2.58 4.73 -1.93
CA GLN A 24 4.03 4.85 -1.83
C GLN A 24 4.75 3.60 -2.30
N GLN A 25 4.20 2.42 -2.01
CA GLN A 25 4.79 1.17 -2.47
C GLN A 25 4.80 1.10 -3.99
N ILE A 26 3.71 1.49 -4.62
CA ILE A 26 3.61 1.47 -6.08
C ILE A 26 4.58 2.47 -6.70
N ALA A 27 4.64 3.68 -6.14
CA ALA A 27 5.56 4.70 -6.64
C ALA A 27 7.02 4.26 -6.50
N LEU A 28 7.35 3.60 -5.40
CA LEU A 28 8.72 3.14 -5.17
C LEU A 28 9.12 2.02 -6.12
N ILE A 29 8.21 1.09 -6.40
CA ILE A 29 8.54 0.01 -7.33
C ILE A 29 8.70 0.55 -8.75
N ASP A 30 7.89 1.54 -9.14
CA ASP A 30 8.03 2.16 -10.45
C ASP A 30 9.38 2.87 -10.58
N LYS A 31 9.78 3.57 -9.53
CA LYS A 31 11.07 4.26 -9.51
C LYS A 31 12.22 3.27 -9.60
N LEU A 32 12.12 2.17 -8.87
CA LEU A 32 13.14 1.14 -8.88
C LEU A 32 13.26 0.49 -10.27
N LYS A 33 12.14 0.25 -10.93
CA LYS A 33 12.13 -0.29 -12.29
C LYS A 33 12.84 0.65 -13.26
N THR A 34 12.60 1.94 -13.13
CA THR A 34 13.25 2.94 -13.97
C THR A 34 14.76 2.91 -13.74
N GLN A 35 15.18 2.84 -12.49
CA GLN A 35 16.61 2.79 -12.16
C GLN A 35 17.25 1.49 -12.66
N TYR A 36 16.53 0.39 -12.57
CA TYR A 36 17.00 -0.89 -13.09
C TYR A 36 17.23 -0.82 -14.61
N SER A 37 16.27 -0.27 -15.33
CA SER A 37 16.39 -0.13 -16.79
C SER A 37 17.58 0.75 -17.15
N ALA A 38 17.78 1.83 -16.42
CA ALA A 38 18.91 2.71 -16.68
C ALA A 38 20.25 2.02 -16.43
N ALA A 39 20.31 1.17 -15.42
CA ALA A 39 21.51 0.43 -15.08
C ALA A 39 21.89 -0.57 -16.17
N GLY A 40 20.90 -1.05 -16.94
CA GLY A 40 21.13 -2.05 -17.98
C GLY A 40 22.03 -1.60 -19.10
N GLY A 41 22.25 -0.29 -19.23
CA GLY A 41 23.16 0.23 -20.23
C GLY A 41 24.61 -0.07 -19.92
N ARG A 42 24.94 -0.30 -18.64
CA ARG A 42 26.31 -0.55 -18.21
C ARG A 42 26.50 -1.86 -17.47
N TRP A 43 25.40 -2.48 -17.08
CA TRP A 43 25.47 -3.71 -16.31
C TRP A 43 24.43 -4.64 -16.91
N ASN A 44 24.90 -5.65 -17.63
CA ASN A 44 23.97 -6.56 -18.34
C ASN A 44 24.57 -7.96 -18.32
N ASP A 45 24.62 -8.57 -17.16
CA ASP A 45 25.11 -9.92 -17.01
C ASP A 45 23.98 -10.78 -16.39
N LEU A 46 24.33 -12.01 -16.03
CA LEU A 46 23.35 -12.93 -15.46
C LEU A 46 22.74 -12.41 -14.18
N GLN A 47 23.53 -11.75 -13.36
CA GLN A 47 23.02 -11.20 -12.09
C GLN A 47 22.01 -10.10 -12.36
N TYR A 48 22.23 -9.26 -13.34
CA TYR A 48 21.29 -8.22 -13.74
C TYR A 48 19.97 -8.85 -14.16
N GLN A 49 20.03 -9.91 -14.97
CA GLN A 49 18.81 -10.60 -15.43
C GLN A 49 18.05 -11.24 -14.27
N LYS A 50 18.78 -11.87 -13.34
CA LYS A 50 18.15 -12.47 -12.17
C LYS A 50 17.49 -11.42 -11.29
N PHE A 51 18.13 -10.27 -11.13
CA PHE A 51 17.56 -9.20 -10.35
C PHE A 51 16.29 -8.66 -11.01
N GLY A 52 16.29 -8.58 -12.34
CA GLY A 52 15.11 -8.17 -13.09
C GLY A 52 13.92 -9.10 -12.86
N GLN A 53 14.19 -10.42 -12.82
CA GLN A 53 13.13 -11.37 -12.53
C GLN A 53 12.58 -11.20 -11.11
N ALA A 54 13.47 -10.99 -10.15
CA ALA A 54 13.05 -10.75 -8.78
C ALA A 54 12.22 -9.47 -8.67
N LEU A 55 12.62 -8.44 -9.40
CA LEU A 55 11.91 -7.17 -9.42
C LEU A 55 10.51 -7.34 -10.00
N THR A 56 10.39 -8.12 -11.06
CA THR A 56 9.09 -8.42 -11.67
C THR A 56 8.18 -9.15 -10.68
N GLU A 57 8.72 -10.11 -9.94
CA GLU A 57 7.95 -10.84 -8.94
C GLU A 57 7.52 -9.93 -7.81
N LEU A 58 8.38 -9.04 -7.37
CA LEU A 58 8.03 -8.07 -6.34
C LEU A 58 6.90 -7.17 -6.80
N GLU A 59 6.98 -6.69 -8.04
CA GLU A 59 5.93 -5.85 -8.61
C GLU A 59 4.59 -6.58 -8.63
N LYS A 60 4.60 -7.84 -9.04
CA LYS A 60 3.38 -8.64 -9.07
C LYS A 60 2.77 -8.75 -7.67
N THR A 61 3.60 -8.99 -6.67
CA THR A 61 3.14 -9.12 -5.30
C THR A 61 2.51 -7.83 -4.81
N ILE A 62 3.16 -6.70 -5.07
CA ILE A 62 2.65 -5.39 -4.65
C ILE A 62 1.31 -5.11 -5.33
N LYS A 63 1.21 -5.34 -6.63
CA LYS A 63 -0.02 -5.08 -7.37
C LYS A 63 -1.14 -6.01 -6.93
N LYS A 64 -0.80 -7.22 -6.52
CA LYS A 64 -1.78 -8.18 -6.05
C LYS A 64 -2.36 -7.78 -4.69
N THR A 65 -1.53 -7.19 -3.83
CA THR A 65 -1.98 -6.79 -2.50
C THR A 65 -2.71 -5.46 -2.49
N GLU A 66 -2.53 -4.64 -3.53
CA GLU A 66 -3.17 -3.33 -3.59
C GLU A 66 -4.69 -3.41 -3.44
N PRO A 67 -5.40 -4.25 -4.20
CA PRO A 67 -6.86 -4.32 -4.06
C PRO A 67 -7.30 -4.74 -2.67
N ALA A 68 -6.53 -5.64 -2.04
CA ALA A 68 -6.86 -6.08 -0.68
C ALA A 68 -6.76 -4.93 0.31
N PHE A 69 -5.72 -4.10 0.18
CA PHE A 69 -5.54 -2.97 1.08
C PHE A 69 -6.59 -1.88 0.82
N VAL A 70 -6.97 -1.68 -0.44
CA VAL A 70 -8.03 -0.74 -0.77
C VAL A 70 -9.35 -1.20 -0.13
N GLU A 71 -9.60 -2.50 -0.19
CA GLU A 71 -10.79 -3.08 0.43
C GLU A 71 -10.77 -2.89 1.94
N TYR A 72 -9.62 -3.12 2.57
CA TYR A 72 -9.45 -2.87 4.00
C TYR A 72 -9.74 -1.42 4.35
N SER A 73 -9.24 -0.51 3.54
CA SER A 73 -9.45 0.91 3.76
C SER A 73 -10.93 1.25 3.73
N LYS A 74 -11.66 0.68 2.76
CA LYS A 74 -13.10 0.88 2.66
C LYS A 74 -13.84 0.34 3.88
N LYS A 75 -13.42 -0.82 4.37
CA LYS A 75 -14.03 -1.41 5.55
C LYS A 75 -13.78 -0.56 6.79
N LEU A 76 -12.58 -0.01 6.90
CA LEU A 76 -12.26 0.88 8.02
C LEU A 76 -13.12 2.14 7.97
N GLU A 77 -13.29 2.72 6.79
CA GLU A 77 -14.11 3.91 6.66
C GLU A 77 -15.58 3.62 6.96
N SER A 78 -16.05 2.44 6.54
CA SER A 78 -17.40 2.01 6.86
C SER A 78 -17.59 1.83 8.35
N LYS A 79 -16.58 1.26 9.02
CA LYS A 79 -16.62 1.08 10.47
C LYS A 79 -16.66 2.43 11.18
N ALA A 80 -15.85 3.38 10.72
CA ALA A 80 -15.83 4.73 11.31
C ALA A 80 -17.18 5.40 11.15
N LYS A 81 -17.80 5.24 9.99
CA LYS A 81 -19.11 5.81 9.74
C LYS A 81 -20.17 5.21 10.63
N GLN A 82 -20.12 3.89 10.85
CA GLN A 82 -21.03 3.23 11.76
C GLN A 82 -20.89 3.75 13.18
N LEU A 83 -19.66 3.97 13.61
CA LEU A 83 -19.40 4.51 14.94
C LEU A 83 -19.93 5.92 15.08
N ASP A 84 -19.79 6.74 14.03
CA ASP A 84 -20.34 8.10 14.07
C ASP A 84 -21.84 8.08 14.25
N VAL A 85 -22.52 7.24 13.48
CA VAL A 85 -23.97 7.13 13.57
C VAL A 85 -24.39 6.66 14.97
N TYR A 86 -23.67 5.68 15.48
CA TYR A 86 -23.98 5.14 16.79
C TYR A 86 -23.81 6.17 17.90
N LEU A 87 -22.72 6.93 17.83
CA LEU A 87 -22.39 7.89 18.87
C LEU A 87 -23.20 9.18 18.78
N ASP A 88 -23.73 9.47 17.60
CA ASP A 88 -24.57 10.66 17.43
C ASP A 88 -25.95 10.51 18.00
N LYS A 89 -26.25 9.40 18.55
CA LYS A 89 -27.53 9.22 19.25
C LYS A 89 -27.46 9.62 20.68
#